data_f5180909c7b57a579a3a3f9d3e51d658
#
_entry.id   f5180909c7b57a579a3a3f9d3e51d658
#
_cell.length_a   1.000
_cell.length_b   1.000
_cell.length_c   1.000
_cell.angle_alpha   90.00
_cell.angle_beta   90.00
_cell.angle_gamma   90.00
#
_symmetry.space_group_name_H-M   'P 1'
#
loop_
_entity.id
_entity.type
_entity.pdbx_description
1 polymer ?
#
loop_
_entity_poly.entity_id
_entity_poly.type
_entity_poly.pdbx_seq_one_letter_code
_entity_poly.pdbx_strand_id
1 'polypeptide(L)'
;MSLIQRVILCMGCNTIIWIWIHPPVYQLAPDGRLEHNLYYVWEIPMDWSVNLPMVALRLLTVVLVTTGFYLAFRPGQKKEAP
;
A
#
# COMPACT_ATOMS: atom_id res chain seq x y z
N MET A 1 6.97 -20.31 -10.33
CA MET A 1 5.93 -19.47 -9.69
C MET A 1 4.57 -19.90 -10.19
N SER A 2 3.64 -20.14 -9.31
CA SER A 2 2.29 -20.57 -9.68
C SER A 2 1.48 -19.37 -10.21
N LEU A 3 0.37 -19.67 -10.90
CA LEU A 3 -0.52 -18.64 -11.38
C LEU A 3 -1.08 -17.81 -10.23
N ILE A 4 -1.44 -18.49 -9.12
CA ILE A 4 -1.96 -17.79 -7.94
C ILE A 4 -0.92 -16.81 -7.39
N GLN A 5 0.34 -17.20 -7.32
CA GLN A 5 1.40 -16.31 -6.85
C GLN A 5 1.59 -15.12 -7.76
N ARG A 6 1.48 -15.31 -9.08
CA ARG A 6 1.57 -14.21 -10.03
C ARG A 6 0.44 -13.21 -9.83
N VAL A 7 -0.78 -13.71 -9.60
CA VAL A 7 -1.93 -12.85 -9.33
C VAL A 7 -1.72 -12.07 -8.03
N ILE A 8 -1.22 -12.74 -6.99
CA ILE A 8 -0.97 -12.09 -5.70
C ILE A 8 0.05 -10.95 -5.87
N LEU A 9 1.15 -11.19 -6.59
CA LEU A 9 2.14 -10.16 -6.81
C LEU A 9 1.59 -9.00 -7.64
N CYS A 10 0.80 -9.30 -8.66
CA CYS A 10 0.19 -8.24 -9.47
C CYS A 10 -0.76 -7.39 -8.65
N MET A 11 -1.57 -7.99 -7.78
CA MET A 11 -2.47 -7.25 -6.91
C MET A 11 -1.71 -6.39 -5.92
N GLY A 12 -0.64 -6.93 -5.33
CA GLY A 12 0.20 -6.17 -4.42
C GLY A 12 0.84 -4.97 -5.10
N CYS A 13 1.41 -5.18 -6.27
CA CYS A 13 2.03 -4.10 -7.04
C CYS A 13 1.00 -3.04 -7.42
N ASN A 14 -0.18 -3.45 -7.86
CA ASN A 14 -1.23 -2.54 -8.22
C ASN A 14 -1.67 -1.69 -7.02
N THR A 15 -1.77 -2.30 -5.86
CA THR A 15 -2.13 -1.59 -4.63
C THR A 15 -1.06 -0.56 -4.26
N ILE A 16 0.22 -0.93 -4.39
CA ILE A 16 1.32 -0.01 -4.12
C ILE A 16 1.27 1.19 -5.05
N ILE A 17 1.00 0.95 -6.34
CA ILE A 17 0.87 2.03 -7.31
C ILE A 17 -0.27 2.98 -6.91
N TRP A 18 -1.41 2.44 -6.50
CA TRP A 18 -2.54 3.27 -6.07
C TRP A 18 -2.21 4.08 -4.82
N ILE A 19 -1.45 3.52 -3.87
CA ILE A 19 -1.03 4.27 -2.68
C ILE A 19 -0.20 5.49 -3.08
N TRP A 20 0.69 5.35 -4.07
CA TRP A 20 1.50 6.46 -4.53
C TRP A 20 0.72 7.47 -5.38
N ILE A 21 -0.28 7.02 -6.11
CA ILE A 21 -1.14 7.90 -6.92
C ILE A 21 -2.05 8.73 -6.02
N HIS A 22 -2.55 8.15 -4.93
CA HIS A 22 -3.44 8.82 -3.99
C HIS A 22 -2.81 8.85 -2.60
N PRO A 23 -1.70 9.56 -2.39
CA PRO A 23 -1.10 9.61 -1.07
C PRO A 23 -2.02 10.35 -0.10
N PRO A 24 -2.09 9.91 1.16
CA PRO A 24 -2.80 10.69 2.16
C PRO A 24 -2.07 11.99 2.41
N VAL A 25 -2.80 13.08 2.45
CA VAL A 25 -2.24 14.40 2.70
C VAL A 25 -2.93 15.01 3.92
N TYR A 26 -2.27 15.97 4.55
CA TYR A 26 -2.83 16.63 5.70
C TYR A 26 -2.52 18.11 5.65
N GLN A 27 -3.33 18.88 6.35
CA GLN A 27 -3.17 20.31 6.46
C GLN A 27 -3.57 20.73 7.86
N LEU A 28 -2.85 21.69 8.42
CA LEU A 28 -3.22 22.26 9.71
C LEU A 28 -4.27 23.35 9.45
N ALA A 29 -5.46 23.15 9.97
CA ALA A 29 -6.54 24.10 9.84
C ALA A 29 -6.28 25.34 10.73
N PRO A 30 -6.89 26.50 10.40
CA PRO A 30 -6.68 27.72 11.21
C PRO A 30 -7.07 27.56 12.68
N ASP A 31 -7.98 26.65 12.99
CA ASP A 31 -8.41 26.39 14.37
C ASP A 31 -7.50 25.38 15.10
N GLY A 32 -6.40 24.94 14.48
CA GLY A 32 -5.45 24.04 15.10
C GLY A 32 -5.72 22.56 14.85
N ARG A 33 -6.81 22.21 14.20
CA ARG A 33 -7.09 20.81 13.88
C ARG A 33 -6.35 20.37 12.63
N LEU A 34 -6.01 19.08 12.59
CA LEU A 34 -5.45 18.50 11.39
C LEU A 34 -6.57 18.01 10.47
N GLU A 35 -6.51 18.43 9.23
CA GLU A 35 -7.42 17.96 8.21
C GLU A 35 -6.70 16.95 7.34
N HIS A 36 -7.40 15.87 6.99
CA HIS A 36 -6.85 14.80 6.17
C HIS A 36 -7.68 14.65 4.91
N ASN A 37 -7.03 14.35 3.81
CA ASN A 37 -7.71 14.13 2.55
C ASN A 37 -6.84 13.25 1.66
N LEU A 38 -7.43 12.80 0.54
CA LEU A 38 -6.72 12.06 -0.48
C LEU A 38 -6.77 12.87 -1.77
N TYR A 39 -5.62 13.16 -2.30
CA TYR A 39 -5.49 13.84 -3.59
C TYR A 39 -4.63 13.00 -4.51
N TYR A 40 -4.87 13.10 -5.80
CA TYR A 40 -3.92 12.57 -6.77
C TYR A 40 -2.57 13.29 -6.58
N VAL A 41 -1.49 12.54 -6.77
CA VAL A 41 -0.16 13.08 -6.51
C VAL A 41 0.12 14.35 -7.34
N TRP A 42 -0.49 14.47 -8.50
CA TRP A 42 -0.30 15.65 -9.37
C TRP A 42 -1.29 16.78 -9.07
N GLU A 43 -2.19 16.59 -8.13
CA GLU A 43 -3.21 17.58 -7.78
C GLU A 43 -3.07 18.11 -6.35
N ILE A 44 -2.01 17.72 -5.65
CA ILE A 44 -1.82 18.13 -4.26
C ILE A 44 -1.58 19.65 -4.21
N PRO A 45 -2.44 20.41 -3.50
CA PRO A 45 -2.22 21.84 -3.32
C PRO A 45 -0.93 22.11 -2.55
N MET A 46 -0.35 23.28 -2.78
CA MET A 46 0.95 23.60 -2.17
C MET A 46 0.89 23.73 -0.65
N ASP A 47 -0.27 24.04 -0.11
CA ASP A 47 -0.44 24.18 1.35
C ASP A 47 -0.75 22.87 2.05
N TRP A 48 -0.84 21.74 1.32
CA TRP A 48 -1.03 20.42 1.88
C TRP A 48 0.29 19.65 1.87
N SER A 49 0.46 18.82 2.87
CA SER A 49 1.66 18.01 3.00
C SER A 49 1.31 16.53 2.90
N VAL A 50 2.19 15.75 2.27
CA VAL A 50 2.01 14.30 2.21
C VAL A 50 2.29 13.72 3.59
N ASN A 51 1.38 12.83 4.03
CA ASN A 51 1.55 12.13 5.30
C ASN A 51 2.46 10.93 5.10
N LEU A 52 3.77 11.15 5.10
CA LEU A 52 4.75 10.11 4.85
C LEU A 52 4.67 8.93 5.82
N PRO A 53 4.51 9.14 7.14
CA PRO A 53 4.35 8.00 8.04
C PRO A 53 3.15 7.12 7.68
N MET A 54 2.04 7.71 7.28
CA MET A 54 0.86 6.95 6.88
C MET A 54 1.11 6.18 5.58
N VAL A 55 1.78 6.80 4.62
CA VAL A 55 2.16 6.12 3.37
C VAL A 55 3.07 4.94 3.69
N ALA A 56 4.08 5.16 4.53
CA ALA A 56 5.00 4.09 4.92
C ALA A 56 4.27 2.94 5.60
N LEU A 57 3.34 3.24 6.48
CA LEU A 57 2.55 2.22 7.15
C LEU A 57 1.71 1.41 6.18
N ARG A 58 1.06 2.08 5.23
CA ARG A 58 0.26 1.40 4.21
C ARG A 58 1.12 0.52 3.31
N LEU A 59 2.28 1.03 2.88
CA LEU A 59 3.19 0.24 2.06
C LEU A 59 3.70 -0.98 2.81
N LEU A 60 4.07 -0.82 4.07
CA LEU A 60 4.53 -1.94 4.89
C LEU A 60 3.42 -2.99 5.03
N THR A 61 2.19 -2.57 5.27
CA THR A 61 1.06 -3.47 5.40
C THR A 61 0.86 -4.27 4.11
N VAL A 62 0.88 -3.60 2.96
CA VAL A 62 0.70 -4.25 1.66
C VAL A 62 1.81 -5.27 1.43
N VAL A 63 3.07 -4.90 1.71
CA VAL A 63 4.21 -5.79 1.52
C VAL A 63 4.07 -7.02 2.41
N LEU A 64 3.72 -6.84 3.68
CA LEU A 64 3.58 -7.95 4.62
C LEU A 64 2.44 -8.88 4.20
N VAL A 65 1.29 -8.33 3.84
CA VAL A 65 0.14 -9.14 3.42
C VAL A 65 0.45 -9.87 2.12
N THR A 66 1.03 -9.19 1.15
CA THR A 66 1.39 -9.80 -0.14
C THR A 66 2.39 -10.92 0.05
N THR A 67 3.42 -10.70 0.87
CA THR A 67 4.42 -11.72 1.16
C THR A 67 3.79 -12.92 1.87
N GLY A 68 2.91 -12.66 2.82
CA GLY A 68 2.21 -13.73 3.52
C GLY A 68 1.42 -14.62 2.58
N PHE A 69 0.62 -14.02 1.70
CA PHE A 69 -0.13 -14.78 0.72
C PHE A 69 0.78 -15.49 -0.28
N TYR A 70 1.82 -14.82 -0.72
CA TYR A 70 2.78 -15.42 -1.64
C TYR A 70 3.38 -16.70 -1.06
N LEU A 71 3.80 -16.65 0.18
CA LEU A 71 4.40 -17.81 0.83
C LEU A 71 3.34 -18.90 1.14
N ALA A 72 2.12 -18.48 1.48
CA ALA A 72 1.05 -19.43 1.78
C ALA A 72 0.67 -20.27 0.56
N PHE A 73 0.77 -19.70 -0.63
CA PHE A 73 0.42 -20.40 -1.87
C PHE A 73 1.65 -20.85 -2.65
N ARG A 74 2.79 -20.97 -1.98
CA ARG A 74 4.04 -21.38 -2.63
C ARG A 74 3.92 -22.80 -3.16
N PRO A 75 4.27 -23.03 -4.44
CA PRO A 75 4.24 -24.39 -4.99
C PRO A 75 5.27 -25.28 -4.31
N GLY A 76 4.96 -26.55 -4.22
CA GLY A 76 5.85 -27.54 -3.60
C GLY A 76 5.69 -27.65 -2.11
N GLN A 77 4.97 -26.77 -1.48
CA GLN A 77 4.75 -26.81 -0.04
C GLN A 77 4.07 -28.11 0.40
N LYS A 78 3.17 -28.63 -0.45
CA LYS A 78 2.48 -29.85 -0.15
C LYS A 78 3.38 -31.07 -0.19
N LYS A 79 4.47 -31.01 -0.94
CA LYS A 79 5.38 -32.14 -1.09
C LYS A 79 6.12 -32.46 0.18
N GLU A 80 6.20 -31.51 1.08
CA GLU A 80 6.87 -31.68 2.34
C GLU A 80 6.01 -32.43 3.34
N ALA A 81 4.72 -32.52 3.08
CA ALA A 81 3.85 -33.28 3.93
C ALA A 81 4.16 -34.77 3.74
N PRO A 82 4.39 -35.49 4.81
CA PRO A 82 4.69 -36.92 4.72
C PRO A 82 3.53 -37.71 4.22
#